data_2589b4c751b725b6c47d215688e417c3
#
_entry.id   2589b4c751b725b6c47d215688e417c3
#
_cell.length_a   1.000
_cell.length_b   1.000
_cell.length_c   1.000
_cell.angle_alpha   90.00
_cell.angle_beta   90.00
_cell.angle_gamma   90.00
#
_symmetry.space_group_name_H-M   'P 1'
#
loop_
_entity.id
_entity.type
_entity.pdbx_description
1 polymer ?
#
loop_
_entity_poly.entity_id
_entity_poly.type
_entity_poly.pdbx_seq_one_letter_code
_entity_poly.pdbx_strand_id
1 'polypeptide(L)'
;MIKTNIKISFGELRDLYVNLLAVANKKLPIRLSHVISKNMQLISEEVHLIDDCRIKMAENYADKDENGEPKFNDNKYIISDENAMKFNAELNEYYSTTTEIDIYKTSSNELNKLEEQRYDGLSPSEIGALMIILDEESDTN
;
A
#
# COMPACT_ATOMS: atom_id res chain seq x y z
N MET A 1 12.65 -17.57 0.26
CA MET A 1 11.61 -16.64 0.73
C MET A 1 11.55 -16.73 2.24
N ILE A 2 11.81 -15.65 2.94
CA ILE A 2 11.95 -15.61 4.39
C ILE A 2 10.86 -14.70 4.97
N LYS A 3 10.15 -15.20 5.99
CA LYS A 3 9.15 -14.43 6.72
C LYS A 3 9.86 -13.49 7.71
N THR A 4 9.59 -12.20 7.61
CA THR A 4 10.27 -11.17 8.40
C THR A 4 9.25 -10.23 9.01
N ASN A 5 9.42 -9.90 10.29
CA ASN A 5 8.58 -8.90 10.95
C ASN A 5 9.16 -7.50 10.68
N ILE A 6 8.32 -6.58 10.25
CA ILE A 6 8.72 -5.19 10.04
C ILE A 6 7.78 -4.23 10.76
N LYS A 7 8.31 -3.06 11.11
CA LYS A 7 7.52 -1.96 11.63
C LYS A 7 7.28 -0.96 10.51
N ILE A 8 6.03 -0.61 10.28
CA ILE A 8 5.63 0.21 9.14
C ILE A 8 4.45 1.09 9.54
N SER A 9 4.36 2.29 8.97
CA SER A 9 3.20 3.14 9.21
C SER A 9 2.02 2.70 8.34
N PHE A 10 0.82 3.08 8.74
CA PHE A 10 -0.39 2.76 7.97
C PHE A 10 -0.33 3.34 6.56
N GLY A 11 0.17 4.57 6.42
CA GLY A 11 0.34 5.20 5.11
C GLY A 11 1.32 4.44 4.23
N GLU A 12 2.47 4.05 4.79
CA GLU A 12 3.48 3.26 4.07
C GLU A 12 2.95 1.88 3.68
N LEU A 13 2.17 1.25 4.57
CA LEU A 13 1.57 -0.07 4.29
C LEU A 13 0.56 0.02 3.15
N ARG A 14 -0.27 1.06 3.15
CA ARG A 14 -1.21 1.30 2.08
C ARG A 14 -0.50 1.54 0.75
N ASP A 15 0.56 2.35 0.76
CA ASP A 15 1.36 2.62 -0.44
C ASP A 15 2.03 1.35 -0.96
N LEU A 16 2.54 0.53 -0.06
CA LEU A 16 3.13 -0.76 -0.42
C LEU A 16 2.09 -1.62 -1.15
N TYR A 17 0.90 -1.74 -0.60
CA TYR A 17 -0.16 -2.56 -1.21
C TYR A 17 -0.56 -2.04 -2.59
N VAL A 18 -0.73 -0.72 -2.73
CA VAL A 18 -1.10 -0.09 -4.01
C VAL A 18 -0.04 -0.38 -5.08
N ASN A 19 1.23 -0.26 -4.71
CA ASN A 19 2.33 -0.54 -5.66
C ASN A 19 2.46 -2.02 -5.99
N LEU A 20 2.26 -2.90 -5.00
CA LEU A 20 2.26 -4.35 -5.28
C LEU A 20 1.10 -4.72 -6.21
N LEU A 21 -0.06 -4.10 -6.00
CA LEU A 21 -1.22 -4.32 -6.87
C LEU A 21 -0.90 -3.87 -8.31
N ALA A 22 -0.22 -2.74 -8.46
CA ALA A 22 0.16 -2.21 -9.78
C ALA A 22 1.10 -3.15 -10.54
N VAL A 23 1.99 -3.86 -9.85
CA VAL A 23 2.95 -4.77 -10.49
C VAL A 23 2.45 -6.22 -10.57
N ALA A 24 1.36 -6.55 -9.89
CA ALA A 24 0.89 -7.93 -9.78
C ALA A 24 0.58 -8.58 -11.13
N ASN A 25 0.17 -7.79 -12.12
CA ASN A 25 -0.20 -8.28 -13.45
C ASN A 25 0.91 -8.09 -14.49
N LYS A 26 2.06 -7.58 -14.08
CA LYS A 26 3.19 -7.40 -14.98
C LYS A 26 3.94 -8.70 -15.19
N LYS A 27 4.64 -8.79 -16.31
CA LYS A 27 5.52 -9.94 -16.59
C LYS A 27 6.80 -9.77 -15.79
N LEU A 28 6.94 -10.57 -14.76
CA LEU A 28 8.06 -10.52 -13.82
C LEU A 28 8.66 -11.92 -13.64
N PRO A 29 9.91 -12.00 -13.16
CA PRO A 29 10.49 -13.29 -12.78
C PRO A 29 9.55 -14.01 -11.80
N ILE A 30 9.42 -15.33 -11.97
CA ILE A 30 8.38 -16.10 -11.26
C ILE A 30 8.51 -16.03 -9.74
N ARG A 31 9.73 -16.01 -9.22
CA ARG A 31 9.94 -15.92 -7.77
C ARG A 31 9.52 -14.55 -7.23
N LEU A 32 9.76 -13.51 -8.02
CA LEU A 32 9.32 -12.16 -7.66
C LEU A 32 7.79 -12.08 -7.66
N SER A 33 7.15 -12.61 -8.71
CA SER A 33 5.67 -12.67 -8.79
C SER A 33 5.09 -13.43 -7.61
N HIS A 34 5.70 -14.53 -7.22
CA HIS A 34 5.23 -15.35 -6.10
C HIS A 34 5.29 -14.59 -4.78
N VAL A 35 6.40 -13.92 -4.49
CA VAL A 35 6.54 -13.15 -3.24
C VAL A 35 5.62 -11.94 -3.21
N ILE A 36 5.39 -11.30 -4.35
CA ILE A 36 4.41 -10.21 -4.46
C ILE A 36 3.02 -10.71 -4.08
N SER A 37 2.59 -11.82 -4.67
CA SER A 37 1.27 -12.41 -4.39
C SER A 37 1.13 -12.84 -2.94
N LYS A 38 2.15 -13.44 -2.37
CA LYS A 38 2.15 -13.84 -0.97
C LYS A 38 1.99 -12.64 -0.04
N ASN A 39 2.73 -11.57 -0.30
CA ASN A 39 2.66 -10.37 0.53
C ASN A 39 1.30 -9.66 0.38
N MET A 40 0.76 -9.63 -0.83
CA MET A 40 -0.57 -9.05 -1.03
C MET A 40 -1.64 -9.78 -0.22
N GLN A 41 -1.61 -11.11 -0.19
CA GLN A 41 -2.52 -11.90 0.63
C GLN A 41 -2.32 -11.61 2.12
N LEU A 42 -1.08 -11.47 2.55
CA LEU A 42 -0.74 -11.29 3.95
C LEU A 42 -1.17 -9.93 4.49
N ILE A 43 -1.02 -8.86 3.70
CA ILE A 43 -1.28 -7.50 4.15
C ILE A 43 -2.65 -6.95 3.76
N SER A 44 -3.37 -7.61 2.85
CA SER A 44 -4.64 -7.09 2.31
C SER A 44 -5.69 -6.79 3.36
N GLU A 45 -5.81 -7.64 4.37
CA GLU A 45 -6.81 -7.46 5.43
C GLU A 45 -6.54 -6.18 6.22
N GLU A 46 -5.30 -5.95 6.60
CA GLU A 46 -4.91 -4.74 7.35
C GLU A 46 -5.11 -3.49 6.50
N VAL A 47 -4.77 -3.54 5.22
CA VAL A 47 -4.97 -2.41 4.30
C VAL A 47 -6.45 -2.11 4.13
N HIS A 48 -7.30 -3.13 4.03
CA HIS A 48 -8.75 -2.92 3.93
C HIS A 48 -9.30 -2.28 5.20
N LEU A 49 -8.80 -2.66 6.38
CA LEU A 49 -9.19 -2.01 7.64
C LEU A 49 -8.78 -0.54 7.67
N ILE A 50 -7.59 -0.23 7.19
CA ILE A 50 -7.10 1.14 7.09
C ILE A 50 -8.00 1.96 6.17
N ASP A 51 -8.37 1.42 5.01
CA ASP A 51 -9.24 2.09 4.05
C ASP A 51 -10.65 2.28 4.60
N ASP A 52 -11.19 1.28 5.30
CA ASP A 52 -12.50 1.39 5.93
C ASP A 52 -12.53 2.49 6.98
N CYS A 53 -11.47 2.62 7.77
CA CYS A 53 -11.36 3.69 8.76
C CYS A 53 -11.24 5.06 8.10
N ARG A 54 -10.53 5.15 6.97
CA ARG A 54 -10.45 6.39 6.20
C ARG A 54 -11.82 6.81 5.68
N ILE A 55 -12.59 5.85 5.18
CA ILE A 55 -13.96 6.11 4.69
C ILE A 55 -14.86 6.60 5.82
N LYS A 56 -14.80 5.96 6.98
CA LYS A 56 -15.57 6.39 8.16
C LYS A 56 -15.17 7.80 8.60
N MET A 57 -13.89 8.11 8.54
CA MET A 57 -13.41 9.45 8.85
C MET A 57 -13.97 10.47 7.86
N ALA A 58 -13.93 10.16 6.55
CA ALA A 58 -14.50 11.01 5.52
C ALA A 58 -16.00 11.24 5.76
N GLU A 59 -16.74 10.21 6.14
CA GLU A 59 -18.16 10.30 6.48
C GLU A 59 -18.39 11.27 7.65
N ASN A 60 -17.53 11.22 8.66
CA ASN A 60 -17.65 12.09 9.84
C ASN A 60 -17.42 13.58 9.50
N TYR A 61 -16.61 13.87 8.50
CA TYR A 61 -16.30 15.22 8.07
C TYR A 61 -17.14 15.70 6.89
N ALA A 62 -17.97 14.83 6.32
CA ALA A 62 -18.82 15.17 5.19
C ALA A 62 -19.86 16.22 5.58
N ASP A 63 -20.17 17.10 4.65
CA ASP A 63 -21.28 18.03 4.80
C ASP A 63 -22.58 17.24 4.97
N LYS A 64 -23.50 17.78 5.77
CA LYS A 64 -24.77 17.11 6.03
C LYS A 64 -25.88 17.72 5.17
N ASP A 65 -26.81 16.85 4.74
CA ASP A 65 -28.01 17.28 4.04
C ASP A 65 -29.11 17.72 5.05
N GLU A 66 -30.28 18.04 4.55
CA GLU A 66 -31.42 18.49 5.37
C GLU A 66 -31.84 17.47 6.43
N ASN A 67 -31.58 16.18 6.19
CA ASN A 67 -31.93 15.08 7.10
C ASN A 67 -30.80 14.71 8.05
N GLY A 68 -29.68 15.46 8.03
CA GLY A 68 -28.53 15.17 8.86
C GLY A 68 -27.66 14.03 8.32
N GLU A 69 -27.90 13.58 7.10
CA GLU A 69 -27.12 12.52 6.47
C GLU A 69 -25.93 13.09 5.70
N PRO A 70 -24.81 12.36 5.65
CA PRO A 70 -23.64 12.81 4.89
C PRO A 70 -23.97 12.97 3.40
N LYS A 71 -23.56 14.10 2.82
CA LYS A 71 -23.70 14.32 1.39
C LYS A 71 -22.73 13.46 0.61
N PHE A 72 -23.21 12.84 -0.46
CA PHE A 72 -22.45 11.88 -1.24
C PHE A 72 -22.77 12.09 -2.72
N ASN A 73 -21.72 12.18 -3.54
CA ASN A 73 -21.86 12.34 -4.99
C ASN A 73 -20.69 11.69 -5.72
N ASP A 74 -20.96 11.01 -6.82
CA ASP A 74 -19.94 10.33 -7.64
C ASP A 74 -19.02 9.42 -6.83
N ASN A 75 -19.59 8.63 -5.92
CA ASN A 75 -18.88 7.70 -5.04
C ASN A 75 -17.91 8.38 -4.06
N LYS A 76 -18.13 9.65 -3.77
CA LYS A 76 -17.32 10.42 -2.82
C LYS A 76 -18.20 11.23 -1.88
N TYR A 77 -17.74 11.35 -0.62
CA TYR A 77 -18.35 12.26 0.31
C TYR A 77 -17.98 13.71 -0.05
N ILE A 78 -18.94 14.61 0.10
CA ILE A 78 -18.72 16.02 -0.15
C ILE A 78 -18.25 16.65 1.17
N ILE A 79 -17.06 17.21 1.16
CA ILE A 79 -16.43 17.82 2.33
C ILE A 79 -16.09 19.27 2.00
N SER A 80 -16.61 20.23 2.79
CA SER A 80 -16.28 21.64 2.61
C SER A 80 -14.80 21.90 2.90
N ASP A 81 -14.26 23.02 2.37
CA ASP A 81 -12.84 23.34 2.55
C ASP A 81 -12.43 23.40 4.02
N GLU A 82 -13.29 23.95 4.89
CA GLU A 82 -13.01 24.01 6.32
C GLU A 82 -12.89 22.62 6.93
N ASN A 83 -13.83 21.74 6.63
CA ASN A 83 -13.80 20.36 7.12
C ASN A 83 -12.71 19.53 6.47
N ALA A 84 -12.36 19.84 5.22
CA ALA A 84 -11.27 19.15 4.52
C ALA A 84 -9.93 19.37 5.21
N MET A 85 -9.66 20.56 5.73
CA MET A 85 -8.44 20.82 6.50
C MET A 85 -8.36 19.95 7.74
N LYS A 86 -9.46 19.83 8.47
CA LYS A 86 -9.55 18.98 9.68
C LYS A 86 -9.41 17.50 9.31
N PHE A 87 -10.09 17.08 8.26
CA PHE A 87 -10.04 15.72 7.76
C PHE A 87 -8.60 15.33 7.38
N ASN A 88 -7.93 16.19 6.61
CA ASN A 88 -6.56 15.92 6.16
C ASN A 88 -5.59 15.86 7.34
N ALA A 89 -5.75 16.71 8.34
CA ALA A 89 -4.91 16.70 9.53
C ALA A 89 -5.08 15.40 10.32
N GLU A 90 -6.32 14.96 10.53
CA GLU A 90 -6.62 13.72 11.23
C GLU A 90 -6.16 12.50 10.44
N LEU A 91 -6.35 12.51 9.11
CA LEU A 91 -5.91 11.43 8.24
C LEU A 91 -4.38 11.28 8.26
N ASN A 92 -3.66 12.40 8.20
CA ASN A 92 -2.20 12.38 8.28
C ASN A 92 -1.71 11.81 9.61
N GLU A 93 -2.36 12.17 10.70
CA GLU A 93 -2.05 11.61 12.02
C GLU A 93 -2.33 10.12 12.06
N TYR A 94 -3.47 9.69 11.53
CA TYR A 94 -3.83 8.28 11.44
C TYR A 94 -2.82 7.49 10.61
N TYR A 95 -2.43 8.02 9.45
CA TYR A 95 -1.47 7.35 8.55
C TYR A 95 -0.07 7.28 9.14
N SER A 96 0.26 8.10 10.12
CA SER A 96 1.54 8.03 10.81
C SER A 96 1.59 6.98 11.92
N THR A 97 0.44 6.39 12.27
CA THR A 97 0.37 5.28 13.21
C THR A 97 1.19 4.11 12.68
N THR A 98 2.03 3.54 13.52
CA THR A 98 2.87 2.40 13.12
C THR A 98 2.28 1.09 13.62
N THR A 99 2.53 0.04 12.88
CA THR A 99 2.16 -1.32 13.24
C THR A 99 3.29 -2.27 12.89
N GLU A 100 3.30 -3.43 13.51
CA GLU A 100 4.23 -4.49 13.16
C GLU A 100 3.48 -5.53 12.34
N ILE A 101 4.05 -5.88 11.20
CA ILE A 101 3.48 -6.90 10.31
C ILE A 101 4.57 -7.86 9.87
N ASP A 102 4.14 -9.06 9.53
CA ASP A 102 5.02 -10.03 8.89
C ASP A 102 4.91 -9.86 7.38
N ILE A 103 6.06 -9.91 6.72
CA ILE A 103 6.13 -9.95 5.27
C ILE A 103 7.07 -11.08 4.85
N TYR A 104 6.97 -11.50 3.61
CA TYR A 104 7.91 -12.43 3.01
C TYR A 104 8.92 -11.64 2.20
N LYS A 105 10.20 -11.98 2.35
CA LYS A 105 11.30 -11.40 1.56
C LYS A 105 11.91 -12.44 0.64
N THR A 106 12.35 -11.99 -0.53
CA THR A 106 13.11 -12.81 -1.46
C THR A 106 14.41 -12.09 -1.81
N SER A 107 15.29 -12.74 -2.57
CA SER A 107 16.60 -12.18 -2.94
C SER A 107 16.45 -10.96 -3.85
N SER A 108 17.22 -9.91 -3.55
CA SER A 108 17.32 -8.73 -4.41
C SER A 108 17.88 -9.04 -5.79
N ASN A 109 18.55 -10.20 -5.96
CA ASN A 109 19.04 -10.66 -7.24
C ASN A 109 17.92 -10.86 -8.27
N GLU A 110 16.68 -11.04 -7.82
CA GLU A 110 15.55 -11.15 -8.72
C GLU A 110 15.35 -9.87 -9.57
N LEU A 111 15.76 -8.71 -9.05
CA LEU A 111 15.69 -7.46 -9.81
C LEU A 111 16.61 -7.46 -11.03
N ASN A 112 17.74 -8.16 -10.95
CA ASN A 112 18.68 -8.23 -12.06
C ASN A 112 18.08 -8.92 -13.28
N LYS A 113 17.14 -9.83 -13.06
CA LYS A 113 16.46 -10.54 -14.15
C LYS A 113 15.54 -9.63 -14.96
N LEU A 114 15.14 -8.48 -14.40
CA LEU A 114 14.26 -7.53 -15.08
C LEU A 114 14.91 -6.89 -16.32
N GLU A 115 16.23 -7.00 -16.46
CA GLU A 115 16.93 -6.53 -17.65
C GLU A 115 16.60 -7.37 -18.88
N GLU A 116 16.10 -8.59 -18.71
CA GLU A 116 15.68 -9.43 -19.82
C GLU A 116 14.46 -8.83 -20.51
N GLN A 117 14.47 -8.82 -21.84
CA GLN A 117 13.40 -8.18 -22.64
C GLN A 117 12.02 -8.79 -22.44
N ARG A 118 11.93 -10.02 -21.95
CA ARG A 118 10.65 -10.69 -21.70
C ARG A 118 9.89 -10.15 -20.52
N TYR A 119 10.54 -9.33 -19.67
CA TYR A 119 9.91 -8.77 -18.49
C TYR A 119 9.53 -7.31 -18.67
N ASP A 120 8.50 -6.88 -17.95
CA ASP A 120 8.02 -5.51 -17.97
C ASP A 120 8.92 -4.59 -17.15
N GLY A 121 9.02 -3.34 -17.58
CA GLY A 121 9.72 -2.31 -16.80
C GLY A 121 8.92 -1.86 -15.60
N LEU A 122 9.63 -1.31 -14.61
CA LEU A 122 9.05 -0.81 -13.37
C LEU A 122 9.31 0.69 -13.23
N SER A 123 8.35 1.39 -12.64
CA SER A 123 8.52 2.79 -12.26
C SER A 123 9.37 2.90 -11.00
N PRO A 124 9.92 4.09 -10.69
CA PRO A 124 10.66 4.30 -9.44
C PRO A 124 9.83 3.99 -8.19
N SER A 125 8.54 4.31 -8.17
CA SER A 125 7.67 3.99 -7.03
C SER A 125 7.48 2.50 -6.86
N GLU A 126 7.34 1.78 -7.97
CA GLU A 126 7.22 0.32 -7.96
C GLU A 126 8.50 -0.34 -7.44
N ILE A 127 9.66 0.14 -7.91
CA ILE A 127 10.95 -0.35 -7.42
C ILE A 127 11.09 -0.07 -5.92
N GLY A 128 10.73 1.13 -5.46
CA GLY A 128 10.76 1.49 -4.05
C GLY A 128 9.92 0.55 -3.19
N ALA A 129 8.73 0.20 -3.66
CA ALA A 129 7.88 -0.75 -2.95
C ALA A 129 8.50 -2.15 -2.92
N LEU A 130 9.05 -2.61 -4.04
CA LEU A 130 9.70 -3.92 -4.09
C LEU A 130 10.91 -4.02 -3.18
N MET A 131 11.63 -2.93 -2.97
CA MET A 131 12.78 -2.93 -2.05
C MET A 131 12.40 -3.31 -0.62
N ILE A 132 11.15 -3.09 -0.22
CA ILE A 132 10.67 -3.48 1.12
C ILE A 132 10.59 -4.99 1.25
N ILE A 133 10.25 -5.71 0.18
CA ILE A 133 10.10 -7.16 0.18
C ILE A 133 11.31 -7.91 -0.38
N LEU A 134 12.41 -7.20 -0.57
CA LEU A 134 13.66 -7.80 -1.04
C LEU A 134 14.71 -7.73 0.06
N ASP A 135 15.44 -8.81 0.24
CA ASP A 135 16.59 -8.80 1.13
C ASP A 135 17.76 -8.08 0.48
N GLU A 136 18.52 -7.38 1.28
CA GLU A 136 19.83 -6.91 0.85
C GLU A 136 20.76 -8.11 0.76
N GLU A 137 20.60 -8.89 -0.30
CA GLU A 137 21.48 -10.02 -0.51
C GLU A 137 22.88 -9.50 -0.75
N SER A 138 23.76 -9.89 0.11
CA SER A 138 25.14 -9.62 -0.13
C SER A 138 25.60 -10.45 -1.31
N ASP A 139 26.34 -9.85 -2.22
CA ASP A 139 26.93 -10.53 -3.36
C ASP A 139 28.09 -11.44 -2.95
N THR A 140 28.02 -11.94 -1.75
CA THR A 140 29.10 -12.75 -1.16
C THR A 140 29.01 -14.22 -1.51
N ASN A 141 28.22 -14.54 -2.47
CA ASN A 141 28.11 -15.96 -2.86
C ASN A 141 28.85 -16.24 -4.13
#